data_0167cfa51174d982a92e52755a802e62
#
_entry.id   0167cfa51174d982a92e52755a802e62
#
_cell.length_a   1.000
_cell.length_b   1.000
_cell.length_c   1.000
_cell.angle_alpha   90.00
_cell.angle_beta   90.00
_cell.angle_gamma   90.00
#
_symmetry.space_group_name_H-M   'P 1'
#
loop_
_entity.id
_entity.type
_entity.pdbx_description
1 polymer ?
#
loop_
_entity_poly.entity_id
_entity_poly.type
_entity_poly.pdbx_seq_one_letter_code
_entity_poly.pdbx_strand_id
1 'polypeptide(L)'
;MKITIISIFRDSELTIHNCLKQLDELEKNTKATFEYFFYENDSKDKTKDVLNKWMSNKKGKLICENINTPRFGSVVKKERFSLLAQYRNRLLKAGKPFDSDYALILDSDVLLPNNIIEQYLKYMKENVVMITPNILQNIKCKMFNKNKDSYYDCLALRDKKKREGMVWVCNPFFDKNDRERWDRGDPVEVFSAFGGIPIIKSEVLNKVEWSTDGDIEHRNFCRDVGKYGKILVVPKIITRVVIPQHILNHLEKIYDKTISKQWKIFLAAE
;
A
#
# COMPACT_ATOMS: atom_id res chain seq x y z
N MET A 1 6.90 -22.59 1.04
CA MET A 1 6.93 -21.16 0.67
C MET A 1 7.21 -20.34 1.91
N LYS A 2 8.12 -19.40 1.83
CA LYS A 2 8.48 -18.47 2.91
C LYS A 2 8.08 -17.04 2.49
N ILE A 3 7.48 -16.29 3.41
CA ILE A 3 7.01 -14.93 3.17
C ILE A 3 7.59 -13.99 4.24
N THR A 4 8.18 -12.89 3.80
CA THR A 4 8.59 -11.80 4.67
C THR A 4 7.50 -10.72 4.71
N ILE A 5 7.10 -10.29 5.90
CA ILE A 5 6.18 -9.16 6.09
C ILE A 5 6.96 -7.96 6.59
N ILE A 6 6.83 -6.85 5.87
CA ILE A 6 7.54 -5.60 6.14
C ILE A 6 6.51 -4.52 6.43
N SER A 7 6.65 -3.82 7.55
CA SER A 7 5.74 -2.71 7.91
C SER A 7 6.45 -1.63 8.72
N ILE A 8 6.00 -0.39 8.55
CA ILE A 8 6.42 0.75 9.37
C ILE A 8 5.22 1.24 10.19
N PHE A 9 5.46 1.59 11.45
CA PHE A 9 4.42 1.99 12.40
C PHE A 9 4.80 3.32 13.06
N ARG A 10 3.81 4.16 13.28
CA ARG A 10 3.91 5.34 14.13
C ARG A 10 2.53 5.76 14.60
N ASP A 11 2.33 5.92 15.92
CA ASP A 11 1.06 6.33 16.51
C ASP A 11 -0.13 5.53 15.94
N SER A 12 0.00 4.20 15.90
CA SER A 12 -0.94 3.27 15.25
C SER A 12 -1.88 2.58 16.24
N GLU A 13 -1.99 3.02 17.49
CA GLU A 13 -2.78 2.36 18.55
C GLU A 13 -4.21 2.03 18.11
N LEU A 14 -4.83 2.88 17.28
CA LEU A 14 -6.20 2.66 16.80
C LEU A 14 -6.35 1.52 15.79
N THR A 15 -5.29 1.16 15.07
CA THR A 15 -5.35 0.17 13.98
C THR A 15 -4.49 -1.06 14.24
N ILE A 16 -3.47 -0.94 15.09
CA ILE A 16 -2.44 -1.97 15.27
C ILE A 16 -2.98 -3.31 15.74
N HIS A 17 -3.92 -3.32 16.69
CA HIS A 17 -4.49 -4.57 17.20
C HIS A 17 -5.20 -5.37 16.11
N ASN A 18 -5.94 -4.67 15.25
CA ASN A 18 -6.61 -5.30 14.12
C ASN A 18 -5.60 -5.77 13.06
N CYS A 19 -4.58 -4.97 12.78
CA CYS A 19 -3.50 -5.33 11.88
C CYS A 19 -2.79 -6.62 12.32
N LEU A 20 -2.35 -6.70 13.58
CA LEU A 20 -1.65 -7.87 14.12
C LEU A 20 -2.55 -9.10 14.19
N LYS A 21 -3.83 -8.94 14.54
CA LYS A 21 -4.81 -10.03 14.50
C LYS A 21 -4.96 -10.61 13.10
N GLN A 22 -5.05 -9.77 12.07
CA GLN A 22 -5.11 -10.22 10.68
C GLN A 22 -3.85 -11.01 10.27
N LEU A 23 -2.67 -10.61 10.75
CA LEU A 23 -1.43 -11.35 10.51
C LEU A 23 -1.43 -12.73 11.19
N ASP A 24 -1.95 -12.81 12.42
CA ASP A 24 -2.11 -14.11 13.12
C ASP A 24 -3.12 -15.02 12.39
N GLU A 25 -4.18 -14.46 11.84
CA GLU A 25 -5.16 -15.20 11.04
C GLU A 25 -4.56 -15.63 9.69
N LEU A 26 -3.75 -14.78 9.07
CA LEU A 26 -3.05 -15.11 7.83
C LEU A 26 -2.07 -16.28 8.02
N GLU A 27 -1.30 -16.31 9.11
CA GLU A 27 -0.43 -17.44 9.46
C GLU A 27 -1.21 -18.76 9.60
N LYS A 28 -2.36 -18.72 10.28
CA LYS A 28 -3.19 -19.92 10.50
C LYS A 28 -3.80 -20.47 9.22
N ASN A 29 -4.13 -19.59 8.27
CA ASN A 29 -4.88 -19.96 7.08
C ASN A 29 -3.99 -20.24 5.86
N THR A 30 -2.71 -19.89 5.91
CA THR A 30 -1.78 -20.03 4.77
C THR A 30 -0.72 -21.09 5.03
N LYS A 31 -0.53 -22.00 4.08
CA LYS A 31 0.57 -23.00 4.13
C LYS A 31 1.91 -22.34 3.76
N ALA A 32 2.35 -21.38 4.55
CA ALA A 32 3.62 -20.68 4.40
C ALA A 32 4.27 -20.48 5.77
N THR A 33 5.58 -20.25 5.78
CA THR A 33 6.28 -19.75 6.95
C THR A 33 6.46 -18.24 6.83
N PHE A 34 6.28 -17.54 7.93
CA PHE A 34 6.34 -16.08 7.97
C PHE A 34 7.52 -15.60 8.78
N GLU A 35 8.05 -14.44 8.35
CA GLU A 35 9.07 -13.70 9.06
C GLU A 35 8.73 -12.20 9.00
N TYR A 36 8.85 -11.50 10.12
CA TYR A 36 8.35 -10.13 10.29
C TYR A 36 9.49 -9.15 10.49
N PHE A 37 9.52 -8.10 9.68
CA PHE A 37 10.44 -6.98 9.82
C PHE A 37 9.64 -5.70 10.01
N PHE A 38 9.63 -5.20 11.23
CA PHE A 38 8.85 -4.03 11.62
C PHE A 38 9.77 -2.89 12.07
N TYR A 39 9.38 -1.70 11.69
CA TYR A 39 10.03 -0.46 12.11
C TYR A 39 9.01 0.44 12.80
N GLU A 40 9.33 0.90 13.98
CA GLU A 40 8.55 1.84 14.75
C GLU A 40 9.41 3.06 15.05
N ASN A 41 8.89 4.26 14.89
CA ASN A 41 9.58 5.46 15.31
C ASN A 41 8.68 6.49 15.96
N ASP A 42 9.18 7.09 17.02
CA ASP A 42 8.64 8.29 17.67
C ASP A 42 7.16 8.18 18.12
N SER A 43 6.58 6.99 18.28
CA SER A 43 5.21 6.85 18.77
C SER A 43 5.07 7.38 20.19
N LYS A 44 3.98 8.12 20.43
CA LYS A 44 3.60 8.65 21.74
C LYS A 44 2.47 7.88 22.41
N ASP A 45 1.88 6.95 21.68
CA ASP A 45 0.84 6.03 22.13
C ASP A 45 1.42 4.65 22.48
N LYS A 46 0.56 3.65 22.68
CA LYS A 46 0.98 2.29 23.04
C LYS A 46 1.49 1.44 21.87
N THR A 47 1.67 1.99 20.67
CA THR A 47 2.11 1.26 19.48
C THR A 47 3.36 0.44 19.75
N LYS A 48 4.39 1.03 20.35
CA LYS A 48 5.66 0.37 20.65
C LYS A 48 5.51 -0.83 21.59
N ASP A 49 4.73 -0.67 22.66
CA ASP A 49 4.53 -1.73 23.65
C ASP A 49 3.76 -2.91 23.06
N VAL A 50 2.73 -2.62 22.25
CA VAL A 50 1.94 -3.62 21.55
C VAL A 50 2.82 -4.42 20.56
N LEU A 51 3.66 -3.73 19.79
CA LEU A 51 4.59 -4.37 18.85
C LEU A 51 5.60 -5.26 19.58
N ASN A 52 6.23 -4.77 20.64
CA ASN A 52 7.19 -5.56 21.42
C ASN A 52 6.56 -6.85 21.97
N LYS A 53 5.35 -6.73 22.54
CA LYS A 53 4.62 -7.87 23.07
C LYS A 53 4.29 -8.91 21.98
N TRP A 54 3.82 -8.47 20.82
CA TRP A 54 3.45 -9.37 19.73
C TRP A 54 4.68 -10.02 19.08
N MET A 55 5.74 -9.25 18.84
CA MET A 55 6.99 -9.71 18.23
C MET A 55 7.77 -10.69 19.10
N SER A 56 7.56 -10.72 20.43
CA SER A 56 8.29 -11.63 21.33
C SER A 56 8.13 -13.14 20.99
N ASN A 57 7.06 -13.50 20.30
CA ASN A 57 6.75 -14.86 19.87
C ASN A 57 6.80 -15.03 18.34
N LYS A 58 7.39 -14.09 17.61
CA LYS A 58 7.45 -14.10 16.15
C LYS A 58 8.89 -14.15 15.65
N LYS A 59 9.07 -14.82 14.51
CA LYS A 59 10.35 -14.79 13.81
C LYS A 59 10.52 -13.47 13.09
N GLY A 60 11.70 -12.84 13.19
CA GLY A 60 12.03 -11.61 12.50
C GLY A 60 12.64 -10.55 13.41
N LYS A 61 12.43 -9.28 13.09
CA LYS A 61 13.06 -8.16 13.80
C LYS A 61 12.09 -6.97 13.95
N LEU A 62 12.05 -6.41 15.14
CA LEU A 62 11.45 -5.11 15.43
C LEU A 62 12.57 -4.09 15.69
N ILE A 63 12.53 -2.97 14.99
CA ILE A 63 13.42 -1.83 15.20
C ILE A 63 12.57 -0.70 15.76
N CYS A 64 12.91 -0.22 16.95
CA CYS A 64 12.27 0.94 17.57
C CYS A 64 13.29 2.06 17.73
N GLU A 65 12.99 3.23 17.17
CA GLU A 65 13.88 4.40 17.24
C GLU A 65 13.14 5.64 17.72
N ASN A 66 13.81 6.45 18.55
CA ASN A 66 13.37 7.79 18.89
C ASN A 66 14.31 8.79 18.19
N ILE A 67 13.90 9.26 17.04
CA ILE A 67 14.70 10.14 16.16
C ILE A 67 14.13 11.57 16.09
N ASN A 68 13.06 11.83 16.84
CA ASN A 68 12.40 13.13 16.98
C ASN A 68 11.99 13.76 15.63
N THR A 69 11.52 12.95 14.70
CA THR A 69 11.08 13.45 13.41
C THR A 69 9.69 14.10 13.49
N PRO A 70 9.41 15.12 12.65
CA PRO A 70 8.11 15.75 12.60
C PRO A 70 6.99 14.75 12.30
N ARG A 71 5.81 14.96 12.89
CA ARG A 71 4.59 14.25 12.51
C ARG A 71 3.84 15.03 11.45
N PHE A 72 3.70 14.47 10.26
CA PHE A 72 3.07 15.14 9.13
C PHE A 72 1.58 14.85 8.97
N GLY A 73 1.05 13.79 9.57
CA GLY A 73 -0.30 13.32 9.25
C GLY A 73 -0.43 12.90 7.77
N SER A 74 -1.67 12.83 7.28
CA SER A 74 -1.97 12.43 5.90
C SER A 74 -1.92 13.63 4.94
N VAL A 75 -0.72 14.18 4.71
CA VAL A 75 -0.51 15.33 3.82
C VAL A 75 0.45 15.01 2.68
N VAL A 76 0.22 15.65 1.53
CA VAL A 76 1.08 15.53 0.35
C VAL A 76 2.24 16.53 0.49
N LYS A 77 3.34 16.09 1.14
CA LYS A 77 4.56 16.90 1.34
C LYS A 77 5.79 16.06 1.01
N LYS A 78 6.75 16.65 0.31
CA LYS A 78 8.00 16.00 -0.10
C LYS A 78 8.80 15.50 1.10
N GLU A 79 8.87 16.29 2.16
CA GLU A 79 9.58 15.93 3.41
C GLU A 79 8.98 14.67 4.05
N ARG A 80 7.66 14.53 4.03
CA ARG A 80 6.98 13.32 4.51
C ARG A 80 7.37 12.10 3.68
N PHE A 81 7.33 12.20 2.36
CA PHE A 81 7.69 11.09 1.47
C PHE A 81 9.16 10.69 1.63
N SER A 82 10.06 11.67 1.76
CA SER A 82 11.47 11.44 2.05
C SER A 82 11.68 10.67 3.35
N LEU A 83 10.98 11.04 4.43
CA LEU A 83 11.08 10.33 5.72
C LEU A 83 10.52 8.90 5.61
N LEU A 84 9.37 8.70 4.96
CA LEU A 84 8.81 7.37 4.76
C LEU A 84 9.76 6.46 3.96
N ALA A 85 10.41 6.99 2.92
CA ALA A 85 11.45 6.28 2.17
C ALA A 85 12.64 5.89 3.07
N GLN A 86 13.11 6.82 3.91
CA GLN A 86 14.21 6.55 4.85
C GLN A 86 13.84 5.46 5.86
N TYR A 87 12.64 5.48 6.43
CA TYR A 87 12.18 4.48 7.40
C TYR A 87 12.12 3.08 6.76
N ARG A 88 11.55 2.98 5.56
CA ARG A 88 11.51 1.72 4.82
C ARG A 88 12.91 1.24 4.46
N ASN A 89 13.83 2.12 4.05
CA ASN A 89 15.21 1.74 3.74
C ASN A 89 16.00 1.28 4.99
N ARG A 90 15.79 1.89 6.16
CA ARG A 90 16.35 1.40 7.42
C ARG A 90 15.91 -0.03 7.71
N LEU A 91 14.63 -0.31 7.47
CA LEU A 91 14.06 -1.63 7.64
C LEU A 91 14.64 -2.64 6.62
N LEU A 92 14.72 -2.26 5.34
CA LEU A 92 15.38 -3.08 4.32
C LEU A 92 16.83 -3.39 4.67
N LYS A 93 17.60 -2.40 5.07
CA LYS A 93 19.02 -2.58 5.46
C LYS A 93 19.19 -3.55 6.64
N ALA A 94 18.23 -3.58 7.54
CA ALA A 94 18.28 -4.47 8.70
C ALA A 94 17.85 -5.91 8.40
N GLY A 95 17.08 -6.14 7.31
CA GLY A 95 16.53 -7.43 6.92
C GLY A 95 17.20 -8.07 5.70
N LYS A 96 17.80 -7.28 4.80
CA LYS A 96 18.43 -7.81 3.58
C LYS A 96 19.71 -8.62 3.86
N PRO A 97 19.98 -9.64 3.05
CA PRO A 97 19.11 -10.17 1.99
C PRO A 97 17.94 -10.98 2.58
N PHE A 98 16.73 -10.74 2.09
CA PHE A 98 15.57 -11.55 2.49
C PHE A 98 15.64 -12.92 1.81
N ASP A 99 15.69 -13.95 2.63
CA ASP A 99 15.68 -15.35 2.24
C ASP A 99 14.24 -15.88 2.24
N SER A 100 13.37 -15.24 1.47
CA SER A 100 11.98 -15.63 1.30
C SER A 100 11.61 -15.64 -0.18
N ASP A 101 10.55 -16.37 -0.54
CA ASP A 101 10.05 -16.37 -1.92
C ASP A 101 9.43 -15.01 -2.28
N TYR A 102 8.68 -14.46 -1.32
CA TYR A 102 7.97 -13.20 -1.49
C TYR A 102 8.05 -12.32 -0.25
N ALA A 103 7.89 -11.01 -0.45
CA ALA A 103 7.66 -10.06 0.61
C ALA A 103 6.30 -9.35 0.44
N LEU A 104 5.57 -9.17 1.55
CA LEU A 104 4.43 -8.26 1.65
C LEU A 104 4.89 -6.99 2.35
N ILE A 105 4.54 -5.85 1.76
CA ILE A 105 4.82 -4.55 2.36
C ILE A 105 3.49 -3.98 2.85
N LEU A 106 3.27 -4.00 4.15
CA LEU A 106 1.97 -3.74 4.76
C LEU A 106 1.91 -2.35 5.40
N ASP A 107 0.87 -1.58 5.08
CA ASP A 107 0.47 -0.41 5.86
C ASP A 107 -0.47 -0.85 7.00
N SER A 108 -0.31 -0.27 8.19
CA SER A 108 -0.98 -0.73 9.42
C SER A 108 -2.49 -0.49 9.49
N ASP A 109 -3.04 0.26 8.55
CA ASP A 109 -4.44 0.66 8.47
C ASP A 109 -5.22 -0.04 7.35
N VAL A 110 -4.72 -1.18 6.86
CA VAL A 110 -5.35 -1.96 5.79
C VAL A 110 -6.09 -3.16 6.34
N LEU A 111 -7.32 -3.38 5.87
CA LEU A 111 -8.07 -4.62 6.05
C LEU A 111 -7.86 -5.52 4.85
N LEU A 112 -7.50 -6.76 5.11
CA LEU A 112 -7.17 -7.76 4.08
C LEU A 112 -7.98 -9.06 4.28
N PRO A 113 -8.30 -9.78 3.20
CA PRO A 113 -8.91 -11.10 3.30
C PRO A 113 -7.90 -12.14 3.78
N ASN A 114 -8.36 -13.13 4.57
CA ASN A 114 -7.50 -14.18 5.14
C ASN A 114 -6.78 -15.06 4.09
N ASN A 115 -7.23 -15.05 2.85
CA ASN A 115 -6.66 -15.81 1.74
C ASN A 115 -5.95 -14.89 0.71
N ILE A 116 -5.47 -13.73 1.14
CA ILE A 116 -4.85 -12.76 0.23
C ILE A 116 -3.62 -13.32 -0.48
N ILE A 117 -2.84 -14.16 0.19
CA ILE A 117 -1.65 -14.79 -0.39
C ILE A 117 -2.04 -15.67 -1.58
N GLU A 118 -3.02 -16.55 -1.39
CA GLU A 118 -3.51 -17.44 -2.44
C GLU A 118 -4.08 -16.64 -3.62
N GLN A 119 -4.73 -15.51 -3.33
CA GLN A 119 -5.24 -14.62 -4.38
C GLN A 119 -4.09 -14.01 -5.18
N TYR A 120 -3.03 -13.52 -4.55
CA TYR A 120 -1.87 -12.98 -5.24
C TYR A 120 -1.16 -14.01 -6.09
N LEU A 121 -0.95 -15.22 -5.57
CA LEU A 121 -0.20 -16.28 -6.25
C LEU A 121 -0.87 -16.73 -7.56
N LYS A 122 -2.18 -16.58 -7.71
CA LYS A 122 -2.89 -16.85 -8.98
C LYS A 122 -2.38 -15.97 -10.13
N TYR A 123 -1.90 -14.77 -9.82
CA TYR A 123 -1.45 -13.79 -10.80
C TYR A 123 0.07 -13.62 -10.86
N MET A 124 0.80 -14.24 -9.92
CA MET A 124 2.27 -14.18 -9.88
C MET A 124 2.87 -15.10 -10.93
N LYS A 125 2.98 -14.60 -12.16
CA LYS A 125 3.59 -15.30 -13.28
C LYS A 125 5.10 -14.99 -13.36
N GLU A 126 5.81 -15.67 -14.27
CA GLU A 126 7.26 -15.53 -14.40
C GLU A 126 7.73 -14.09 -14.58
N ASN A 127 7.07 -13.34 -15.49
CA ASN A 127 7.40 -11.95 -15.79
C ASN A 127 6.72 -10.91 -14.90
N VAL A 128 5.94 -11.35 -13.89
CA VAL A 128 5.31 -10.47 -12.89
C VAL A 128 6.17 -10.45 -11.65
N VAL A 129 6.56 -9.28 -11.23
CA VAL A 129 7.46 -9.10 -10.06
C VAL A 129 6.77 -8.47 -8.86
N MET A 130 5.67 -7.77 -9.09
CA MET A 130 4.89 -7.13 -8.02
C MET A 130 3.40 -7.13 -8.37
N ILE A 131 2.57 -7.39 -7.39
CA ILE A 131 1.11 -7.33 -7.50
C ILE A 131 0.57 -6.45 -6.38
N THR A 132 -0.36 -5.58 -6.73
CA THR A 132 -1.07 -4.71 -5.80
C THR A 132 -2.57 -5.00 -5.83
N PRO A 133 -3.29 -4.82 -4.73
CA PRO A 133 -4.73 -5.06 -4.68
C PRO A 133 -5.51 -3.86 -5.19
N ASN A 134 -6.79 -4.07 -5.39
CA ASN A 134 -7.80 -3.02 -5.45
C ASN A 134 -8.11 -2.57 -4.03
N ILE A 135 -7.41 -1.56 -3.55
CA ILE A 135 -7.67 -1.00 -2.23
C ILE A 135 -8.82 0.01 -2.28
N LEU A 136 -9.83 -0.26 -1.49
CA LEU A 136 -11.06 0.55 -1.45
C LEU A 136 -11.10 1.41 -0.18
N GLN A 137 -11.66 2.59 -0.34
CA GLN A 137 -12.15 3.43 0.75
C GLN A 137 -13.64 3.65 0.60
N ASN A 138 -14.35 3.74 1.71
CA ASN A 138 -15.76 4.13 1.71
C ASN A 138 -15.85 5.64 1.93
N ILE A 139 -16.39 6.35 0.96
CA ILE A 139 -16.51 7.80 1.01
C ILE A 139 -17.98 8.19 0.97
N LYS A 140 -18.36 9.12 1.83
CA LYS A 140 -19.64 9.83 1.74
C LYS A 140 -19.48 10.96 0.73
N CYS A 141 -19.77 10.70 -0.53
CA CYS A 141 -19.69 11.72 -1.57
C CYS A 141 -20.99 12.55 -1.58
N LYS A 142 -20.89 13.83 -1.27
CA LYS A 142 -22.03 14.77 -1.31
C LYS A 142 -22.69 14.83 -2.68
N MET A 143 -21.90 14.71 -3.75
CA MET A 143 -22.37 14.78 -5.13
C MET A 143 -23.29 13.60 -5.49
N PHE A 144 -23.14 12.44 -4.86
CA PHE A 144 -23.96 11.25 -5.13
C PHE A 144 -24.96 10.92 -4.02
N ASN A 145 -24.98 11.69 -2.95
CA ASN A 145 -25.83 11.52 -1.75
C ASN A 145 -25.85 10.07 -1.18
N LYS A 146 -24.79 9.30 -1.42
CA LYS A 146 -24.63 7.90 -1.00
C LYS A 146 -23.16 7.63 -0.60
N ASN A 147 -23.00 6.72 0.36
CA ASN A 147 -21.69 6.11 0.60
C ASN A 147 -21.31 5.25 -0.61
N LYS A 148 -20.15 5.48 -1.17
CA LYS A 148 -19.66 4.74 -2.33
C LYS A 148 -18.23 4.26 -2.07
N ASP A 149 -17.96 3.03 -2.45
CA ASP A 149 -16.59 2.53 -2.52
C ASP A 149 -15.85 3.23 -3.66
N SER A 150 -14.62 3.63 -3.40
CA SER A 150 -13.74 4.18 -4.43
C SER A 150 -12.33 3.65 -4.26
N TYR A 151 -11.57 3.59 -5.35
CA TYR A 151 -10.15 3.26 -5.29
C TYR A 151 -9.40 4.30 -4.44
N TYR A 152 -8.63 3.84 -3.46
CA TYR A 152 -7.99 4.72 -2.48
C TYR A 152 -6.66 5.29 -2.96
N ASP A 153 -5.77 4.46 -3.49
CA ASP A 153 -4.35 4.78 -3.67
C ASP A 153 -4.05 5.49 -5.00
N CYS A 154 -4.87 6.50 -5.34
CA CYS A 154 -4.72 7.28 -6.58
C CYS A 154 -3.38 8.03 -6.65
N LEU A 155 -2.77 8.36 -5.52
CA LEU A 155 -1.49 9.07 -5.48
C LEU A 155 -0.33 8.19 -5.97
N ALA A 156 -0.27 6.93 -5.58
CA ALA A 156 0.76 6.01 -6.05
C ALA A 156 0.46 5.46 -7.44
N LEU A 157 -0.82 5.43 -7.86
CA LEU A 157 -1.20 4.88 -9.15
C LEU A 157 -0.71 5.74 -10.32
N ARG A 158 -0.01 5.09 -11.25
CA ARG A 158 0.33 5.60 -12.57
C ARG A 158 0.10 4.49 -13.60
N ASP A 159 -0.72 4.77 -14.61
CA ASP A 159 -0.88 3.84 -15.71
C ASP A 159 0.42 3.67 -16.52
N LYS A 160 0.46 2.82 -17.52
CA LYS A 160 1.66 2.62 -18.38
C LYS A 160 2.10 3.90 -19.11
N LYS A 161 1.21 4.85 -19.32
CA LYS A 161 1.50 6.18 -19.88
C LYS A 161 1.87 7.20 -18.80
N LYS A 162 2.05 6.76 -17.56
CA LYS A 162 2.39 7.56 -16.36
C LYS A 162 1.33 8.60 -15.98
N ARG A 163 0.08 8.43 -16.42
CA ARG A 163 -1.03 9.29 -16.02
C ARG A 163 -1.50 8.93 -14.61
N GLU A 164 -1.94 9.92 -13.88
CA GLU A 164 -2.48 9.76 -12.52
C GLU A 164 -3.78 8.95 -12.52
N GLY A 165 -4.03 8.23 -11.43
CA GLY A 165 -5.32 7.60 -11.22
C GLY A 165 -6.43 8.64 -10.99
N MET A 166 -7.64 8.34 -11.47
CA MET A 166 -8.82 9.14 -11.14
C MET A 166 -9.18 8.98 -9.66
N VAL A 167 -9.47 10.09 -8.99
CA VAL A 167 -9.89 10.08 -7.59
C VAL A 167 -11.40 9.88 -7.46
N TRP A 168 -11.85 9.24 -6.37
CA TRP A 168 -13.27 9.09 -5.98
C TRP A 168 -14.12 8.23 -6.92
N VAL A 169 -13.50 7.37 -7.67
CA VAL A 169 -14.15 6.42 -8.57
C VAL A 169 -13.71 5.00 -8.27
N CYS A 170 -14.55 4.02 -8.62
CA CYS A 170 -14.20 2.61 -8.45
C CYS A 170 -13.17 2.14 -9.48
N ASN A 171 -13.20 2.69 -10.69
CA ASN A 171 -12.27 2.41 -11.76
C ASN A 171 -11.35 3.63 -11.95
N PRO A 172 -10.06 3.55 -11.53
CA PRO A 172 -9.19 4.71 -11.50
C PRO A 172 -8.47 5.02 -12.82
N PHE A 173 -8.71 4.26 -13.89
CA PHE A 173 -7.97 4.39 -15.14
C PHE A 173 -8.62 5.37 -16.12
N PHE A 174 -7.79 6.16 -16.82
CA PHE A 174 -8.21 7.02 -17.93
C PHE A 174 -8.20 6.28 -19.27
N ASP A 175 -7.29 5.32 -19.45
CA ASP A 175 -7.18 4.55 -20.68
C ASP A 175 -8.38 3.64 -20.86
N LYS A 176 -9.01 3.68 -22.04
CA LYS A 176 -10.21 2.87 -22.33
C LYS A 176 -9.95 1.37 -22.17
N ASN A 177 -8.84 0.88 -22.69
CA ASN A 177 -8.51 -0.54 -22.63
C ASN A 177 -8.24 -0.98 -21.19
N ASP A 178 -7.55 -0.13 -20.39
CA ASP A 178 -7.29 -0.41 -18.97
C ASP A 178 -8.59 -0.39 -18.17
N ARG A 179 -9.52 0.53 -18.47
CA ARG A 179 -10.87 0.59 -17.87
C ARG A 179 -11.67 -0.67 -18.16
N GLU A 180 -11.71 -1.09 -19.43
CA GLU A 180 -12.43 -2.30 -19.82
C GLU A 180 -11.84 -3.56 -19.16
N ARG A 181 -10.52 -3.67 -19.06
CA ARG A 181 -9.86 -4.74 -18.31
C ARG A 181 -10.27 -4.73 -16.85
N TRP A 182 -10.19 -3.56 -16.21
CA TRP A 182 -10.60 -3.38 -14.82
C TRP A 182 -12.05 -3.80 -14.57
N ASP A 183 -12.98 -3.36 -15.41
CA ASP A 183 -14.41 -3.64 -15.27
C ASP A 183 -14.75 -5.14 -15.46
N ARG A 184 -13.97 -5.86 -16.29
CA ARG A 184 -14.02 -7.32 -16.38
C ARG A 184 -13.37 -8.03 -15.20
N GLY A 185 -12.63 -7.29 -14.37
CA GLY A 185 -11.85 -7.85 -13.27
C GLY A 185 -10.54 -8.51 -13.71
N ASP A 186 -10.03 -8.16 -14.88
CA ASP A 186 -8.74 -8.59 -15.40
C ASP A 186 -7.61 -7.75 -14.79
N PRO A 187 -6.41 -8.33 -14.52
CA PRO A 187 -5.27 -7.56 -14.06
C PRO A 187 -4.88 -6.46 -15.04
N VAL A 188 -4.56 -5.28 -14.52
CA VAL A 188 -4.06 -4.14 -15.30
C VAL A 188 -2.59 -3.94 -15.00
N GLU A 189 -1.77 -3.92 -16.05
CA GLU A 189 -0.34 -3.61 -15.95
C GLU A 189 -0.16 -2.10 -15.77
N VAL A 190 0.64 -1.69 -14.79
CA VAL A 190 0.83 -0.28 -14.42
C VAL A 190 2.31 0.09 -14.34
N PHE A 191 2.60 1.38 -14.44
CA PHE A 191 3.94 1.91 -14.14
C PHE A 191 4.17 1.95 -12.62
N SER A 192 3.16 2.28 -11.84
CA SER A 192 3.23 2.38 -10.39
C SER A 192 1.87 2.14 -9.75
N ALA A 193 1.83 1.38 -8.69
CA ALA A 193 0.74 1.28 -7.71
C ALA A 193 1.30 0.66 -6.43
N PHE A 194 0.62 0.89 -5.28
CA PHE A 194 1.06 0.29 -4.02
C PHE A 194 -0.08 -0.43 -3.30
N GLY A 195 -1.22 0.23 -3.09
CA GLY A 195 -2.43 -0.40 -2.56
C GLY A 195 -2.33 -0.86 -1.11
N GLY A 196 -1.40 -0.29 -0.34
CA GLY A 196 -1.22 -0.55 1.10
C GLY A 196 -0.75 -1.94 1.50
N ILE A 197 -0.78 -2.93 0.58
CA ILE A 197 -0.27 -4.30 0.82
C ILE A 197 0.17 -4.98 -0.49
N PRO A 198 1.16 -4.46 -1.21
CA PRO A 198 1.70 -5.17 -2.36
C PRO A 198 2.45 -6.42 -1.95
N ILE A 199 2.41 -7.45 -2.83
CA ILE A 199 3.33 -8.58 -2.79
C ILE A 199 4.40 -8.41 -3.86
N ILE A 200 5.66 -8.66 -3.51
CA ILE A 200 6.81 -8.54 -4.41
C ILE A 200 7.69 -9.78 -4.30
N LYS A 201 8.32 -10.21 -5.39
CA LYS A 201 9.36 -11.24 -5.35
C LYS A 201 10.54 -10.76 -4.50
N SER A 202 10.96 -11.53 -3.52
CA SER A 202 12.05 -11.13 -2.61
C SER A 202 13.37 -10.88 -3.34
N GLU A 203 13.66 -11.64 -4.39
CA GLU A 203 14.83 -11.43 -5.25
C GLU A 203 14.88 -10.04 -5.91
N VAL A 204 13.72 -9.44 -6.19
CA VAL A 204 13.61 -8.07 -6.70
C VAL A 204 13.73 -7.06 -5.56
N LEU A 205 13.03 -7.31 -4.45
CA LEU A 205 13.11 -6.43 -3.27
C LEU A 205 14.54 -6.29 -2.76
N ASN A 206 15.34 -7.35 -2.85
CA ASN A 206 16.76 -7.33 -2.46
C ASN A 206 17.63 -6.39 -3.32
N LYS A 207 17.18 -6.03 -4.53
CA LYS A 207 17.90 -5.19 -5.50
C LYS A 207 17.43 -3.73 -5.56
N VAL A 208 16.35 -3.39 -4.87
CA VAL A 208 15.75 -2.05 -4.92
C VAL A 208 15.69 -1.40 -3.55
N GLU A 209 15.57 -0.07 -3.54
CA GLU A 209 15.37 0.75 -2.34
C GLU A 209 14.34 1.84 -2.63
N TRP A 210 13.77 2.44 -1.58
CA TRP A 210 12.93 3.61 -1.74
C TRP A 210 13.80 4.84 -1.98
N SER A 211 13.51 5.58 -3.07
CA SER A 211 14.19 6.85 -3.33
C SER A 211 13.64 7.98 -2.46
N THR A 212 14.52 8.89 -2.08
CA THR A 212 14.22 10.11 -1.34
C THR A 212 14.15 11.35 -2.25
N ASP A 213 14.07 11.18 -3.57
CA ASP A 213 14.19 12.26 -4.58
C ASP A 213 13.03 13.27 -4.60
N GLY A 214 12.16 13.24 -3.59
CA GLY A 214 11.12 14.26 -3.42
C GLY A 214 9.87 14.08 -4.25
N ASP A 215 9.72 13.00 -5.00
CA ASP A 215 8.44 12.50 -5.50
C ASP A 215 7.81 11.56 -4.46
N ILE A 216 6.62 11.05 -4.72
CA ILE A 216 5.98 10.05 -3.88
C ILE A 216 6.86 8.80 -3.87
N GLU A 217 7.27 8.37 -2.69
CA GLU A 217 8.24 7.30 -2.49
C GLU A 217 7.84 5.99 -3.16
N HIS A 218 6.54 5.70 -3.21
CA HIS A 218 6.02 4.51 -3.88
C HIS A 218 6.19 4.54 -5.39
N ARG A 219 6.10 5.71 -6.03
CA ARG A 219 6.29 5.83 -7.49
C ARG A 219 7.73 5.54 -7.87
N ASN A 220 8.69 6.12 -7.14
CA ASN A 220 10.10 5.88 -7.35
C ASN A 220 10.47 4.42 -7.11
N PHE A 221 9.94 3.82 -6.03
CA PHE A 221 10.11 2.40 -5.75
C PHE A 221 9.58 1.52 -6.89
N CYS A 222 8.34 1.76 -7.35
CA CYS A 222 7.74 1.02 -8.45
C CYS A 222 8.51 1.20 -9.78
N ARG A 223 9.03 2.41 -10.06
CA ARG A 223 9.91 2.64 -11.21
C ARG A 223 11.10 1.68 -11.21
N ASP A 224 11.73 1.50 -10.05
CA ASP A 224 12.92 0.67 -9.93
C ASP A 224 12.58 -0.82 -9.92
N VAL A 225 11.47 -1.22 -9.29
CA VAL A 225 10.89 -2.57 -9.37
C VAL A 225 10.54 -2.95 -10.82
N GLY A 226 9.94 -2.02 -11.56
CA GLY A 226 9.53 -2.22 -12.96
C GLY A 226 10.68 -2.53 -13.94
N LYS A 227 11.94 -2.30 -13.56
CA LYS A 227 13.12 -2.71 -14.35
C LYS A 227 13.31 -4.23 -14.39
N TYR A 228 12.70 -4.96 -13.45
CA TYR A 228 12.83 -6.41 -13.30
C TYR A 228 11.63 -7.19 -13.81
N GLY A 229 10.52 -6.53 -14.12
CA GLY A 229 9.31 -7.17 -14.64
C GLY A 229 8.06 -6.33 -14.46
N LYS A 230 6.91 -6.96 -14.65
CA LYS A 230 5.61 -6.27 -14.63
C LYS A 230 5.11 -6.02 -13.21
N ILE A 231 4.46 -4.87 -13.05
CA ILE A 231 3.65 -4.53 -11.87
C ILE A 231 2.18 -4.60 -12.29
N LEU A 232 1.39 -5.34 -11.54
CA LEU A 232 -0.04 -5.50 -11.80
C LEU A 232 -0.88 -4.93 -10.66
N VAL A 233 -1.96 -4.25 -11.01
CA VAL A 233 -3.09 -4.03 -10.09
C VAL A 233 -4.17 -5.05 -10.44
N VAL A 234 -4.68 -5.76 -9.43
CA VAL A 234 -5.67 -6.82 -9.64
C VAL A 234 -7.03 -6.42 -9.05
N PRO A 235 -8.04 -6.10 -9.89
CA PRO A 235 -9.35 -5.62 -9.45
C PRO A 235 -10.08 -6.58 -8.51
N LYS A 236 -9.89 -7.89 -8.68
CA LYS A 236 -10.55 -8.94 -7.89
C LYS A 236 -9.92 -9.18 -6.51
N ILE A 237 -8.73 -8.66 -6.25
CA ILE A 237 -8.11 -8.72 -4.93
C ILE A 237 -8.52 -7.44 -4.19
N ILE A 238 -9.51 -7.56 -3.32
CA ILE A 238 -10.10 -6.41 -2.64
C ILE A 238 -9.53 -6.31 -1.23
N THR A 239 -8.98 -5.15 -0.91
CA THR A 239 -8.59 -4.72 0.43
C THR A 239 -9.28 -3.41 0.78
N ARG A 240 -9.25 -3.00 2.04
CA ARG A 240 -9.88 -1.74 2.47
C ARG A 240 -8.95 -0.97 3.39
N VAL A 241 -8.88 0.33 3.21
CA VAL A 241 -8.21 1.21 4.18
C VAL A 241 -9.17 1.61 5.30
N VAL A 242 -8.67 1.59 6.54
CA VAL A 242 -9.39 2.09 7.71
C VAL A 242 -9.01 3.55 7.92
N ILE A 243 -9.84 4.46 7.46
CA ILE A 243 -9.62 5.88 7.63
C ILE A 243 -10.47 6.40 8.78
N PRO A 244 -9.86 6.97 9.83
CA PRO A 244 -10.61 7.62 10.91
C PRO A 244 -11.53 8.72 10.37
N GLN A 245 -12.76 8.83 10.89
CA GLN A 245 -13.80 9.73 10.37
C GLN A 245 -13.37 11.20 10.29
N HIS A 246 -12.56 11.68 11.24
CA HIS A 246 -12.07 13.07 11.24
C HIS A 246 -11.13 13.34 10.05
N ILE A 247 -10.36 12.34 9.60
CA ILE A 247 -9.52 12.43 8.42
C ILE A 247 -10.38 12.43 7.15
N LEU A 248 -11.40 11.59 7.09
CA LEU A 248 -12.36 11.58 5.97
C LEU A 248 -13.01 12.95 5.78
N ASN A 249 -13.48 13.57 6.86
CA ASN A 249 -14.10 14.90 6.81
C ASN A 249 -13.14 15.98 6.30
N HIS A 250 -11.86 15.86 6.57
CA HIS A 250 -10.83 16.77 6.05
C HIS A 250 -10.54 16.52 4.56
N LEU A 251 -10.41 15.26 4.17
CA LEU A 251 -10.21 14.85 2.79
C LEU A 251 -11.37 15.27 1.90
N GLU A 252 -12.62 15.14 2.35
CA GLU A 252 -13.81 15.58 1.62
C GLU A 252 -13.70 17.06 1.22
N LYS A 253 -13.25 17.94 2.11
CA LYS A 253 -13.10 19.37 1.84
C LYS A 253 -12.01 19.70 0.80
N ILE A 254 -10.95 18.90 0.76
CA ILE A 254 -9.83 19.10 -0.16
C ILE A 254 -10.20 18.58 -1.55
N TYR A 255 -10.86 17.45 -1.62
CA TYR A 255 -11.10 16.73 -2.87
C TYR A 255 -12.28 17.25 -3.68
N ASP A 256 -13.25 17.93 -3.08
CA ASP A 256 -14.38 18.54 -3.81
C ASP A 256 -13.92 19.45 -4.96
N LYS A 257 -12.78 20.15 -4.79
CA LYS A 257 -12.18 21.01 -5.82
C LYS A 257 -11.44 20.20 -6.91
N THR A 258 -10.84 19.09 -6.55
CA THR A 258 -10.03 18.26 -7.46
C THR A 258 -10.93 17.44 -8.38
N ILE A 259 -12.03 16.91 -7.86
CA ILE A 259 -13.02 16.16 -8.64
C ILE A 259 -13.57 16.98 -9.79
N SER A 260 -14.02 18.21 -9.54
CA SER A 260 -14.59 19.06 -10.59
C SER A 260 -13.60 19.33 -11.72
N LYS A 261 -12.28 19.36 -11.45
CA LYS A 261 -11.24 19.51 -12.46
C LYS A 261 -11.00 18.23 -13.26
N GLN A 262 -10.94 17.10 -12.59
CA GLN A 262 -10.69 15.78 -13.25
C GLN A 262 -11.89 15.35 -14.11
N TRP A 263 -13.12 15.58 -13.65
CA TRP A 263 -14.32 15.31 -14.46
C TRP A 263 -14.39 16.17 -15.73
N LYS A 264 -13.97 17.44 -15.66
CA LYS A 264 -13.87 18.27 -16.85
C LYS A 264 -12.86 17.73 -17.87
N ILE A 265 -11.71 17.21 -17.40
CA ILE A 265 -10.71 16.59 -18.26
C ILE A 265 -11.27 15.28 -18.87
N PHE A 266 -11.98 14.48 -18.08
CA PHE A 266 -12.57 13.22 -18.52
C PHE A 266 -13.63 13.45 -19.61
N LEU A 267 -14.58 14.37 -19.40
CA LEU A 267 -15.63 14.71 -20.37
C LEU A 267 -15.09 15.38 -21.65
N ALA A 268 -13.91 15.97 -21.60
CA ALA A 268 -13.25 16.54 -22.78
C ALA A 268 -12.44 15.49 -23.59
N ALA A 269 -12.26 14.29 -23.06
CA ALA A 269 -11.52 13.20 -23.68
C ALA A 269 -12.42 12.10 -24.27
N GLU A 270 -13.73 12.16 -24.03
CA GLU A 270 -14.79 11.39 -24.70
C GLU A 270 -15.33 12.14 -25.93
#